data_1b1b1ca386b4eedf51e2d97a669bff87
#
_entry.id   1b1b1ca386b4eedf51e2d97a669bff87
#
_cell.length_a   1.000
_cell.length_b   1.000
_cell.length_c   1.000
_cell.angle_alpha   90.00
_cell.angle_beta   90.00
_cell.angle_gamma   90.00
#
_symmetry.space_group_name_H-M   'P 1'
#
loop_
_entity.id
_entity.type
_entity.pdbx_description
1 polymer ?
#
loop_
_entity_poly.entity_id
_entity_poly.type
_entity_poly.pdbx_seq_one_letter_code
_entity_poly.pdbx_strand_id
1 'polypeptide(L)'
;DPTMSRGLGDVYKRQVEEAYEVADAIERENWEDLKNELGDLLLQTVYHTQIAEEENLFNFNDVINQISEKMIQRHPHVFGEENRNKSASQQIKDWETIKAKERAQKNQTGVLDDVAINLPALVRSLKLQKRAARVGFDWPDILQVLEKIDEETRELVEAKQHLSQEKINEEFGDLLFSIVNLGRHLGVDSEEALKKTNRKFTERFRFIEDSISSRGLKLEETPLEEMEDLWQISKKALSN
;
A
#
# COMPACT_ATOMS: atom_id res chain seq x y z
N ASP A 1 28.85 -13.07 -1.03
CA ASP A 1 29.63 -12.33 -2.02
C ASP A 1 29.09 -10.89 -2.11
N PRO A 2 29.90 -9.83 -1.89
CA PRO A 2 29.45 -8.43 -1.96
C PRO A 2 28.95 -8.00 -3.34
N THR A 3 29.33 -8.68 -4.40
CA THR A 3 28.85 -8.41 -5.77
C THR A 3 27.43 -8.88 -6.00
N MET A 4 27.03 -9.96 -5.35
CA MET A 4 25.67 -10.52 -5.41
C MET A 4 24.66 -9.65 -4.67
N SER A 5 25.02 -9.13 -3.50
CA SER A 5 24.18 -8.22 -2.69
C SER A 5 23.84 -6.92 -3.43
N ARG A 6 24.75 -6.40 -4.27
CA ARG A 6 24.51 -5.20 -5.08
C ARG A 6 23.57 -5.49 -6.25
N GLY A 7 23.72 -6.63 -6.92
CA GLY A 7 22.82 -7.03 -8.03
C GLY A 7 21.39 -7.24 -7.58
N LEU A 8 21.17 -7.96 -6.47
CA LEU A 8 19.83 -8.20 -5.92
C LEU A 8 19.14 -6.92 -5.41
N GLY A 9 19.92 -5.96 -4.89
CA GLY A 9 19.35 -4.68 -4.42
C GLY A 9 18.80 -3.81 -5.55
N ASP A 10 19.45 -3.79 -6.71
CA ASP A 10 18.99 -3.02 -7.88
C ASP A 10 17.83 -3.74 -8.59
N VAL A 11 17.86 -5.06 -8.67
CA VAL A 11 16.77 -5.88 -9.23
C VAL A 11 15.50 -5.77 -8.37
N TYR A 12 15.62 -5.74 -7.04
CA TYR A 12 14.50 -5.52 -6.13
C TYR A 12 13.79 -4.19 -6.38
N LYS A 13 14.54 -3.10 -6.60
CA LYS A 13 13.95 -1.78 -6.90
C LYS A 13 13.12 -1.84 -8.17
N ARG A 14 13.66 -2.43 -9.24
CA ARG A 14 12.94 -2.59 -10.51
C ARG A 14 11.65 -3.39 -10.34
N GLN A 15 11.67 -4.49 -9.59
CA GLN A 15 10.45 -5.28 -9.37
C GLN A 15 9.32 -4.46 -8.72
N VAL A 16 9.66 -3.53 -7.82
CA VAL A 16 8.67 -2.64 -7.20
C VAL A 16 8.20 -1.58 -8.19
N GLU A 17 9.08 -1.05 -9.03
CA GLU A 17 8.75 -0.11 -10.10
C GLU A 17 7.77 -0.74 -11.09
N GLU A 18 8.09 -1.91 -11.65
CA GLU A 18 7.20 -2.66 -12.56
C GLU A 18 5.82 -2.94 -11.94
N ALA A 19 5.79 -3.28 -10.64
CA ALA A 19 4.51 -3.49 -9.95
C ALA A 19 3.67 -2.20 -9.84
N TYR A 20 4.30 -1.03 -9.70
CA TYR A 20 3.60 0.26 -9.72
C TYR A 20 3.20 0.67 -11.13
N GLU A 21 3.98 0.36 -12.16
CA GLU A 21 3.65 0.62 -13.58
C GLU A 21 2.45 -0.23 -14.02
N VAL A 22 2.39 -1.50 -13.61
CA VAL A 22 1.17 -2.33 -13.75
C VAL A 22 -0.04 -1.65 -13.10
N ALA A 23 0.11 -1.14 -11.86
CA ALA A 23 -0.99 -0.48 -11.16
C ALA A 23 -1.44 0.81 -11.87
N ASP A 24 -0.49 1.61 -12.36
CA ASP A 24 -0.75 2.83 -13.11
C ASP A 24 -1.45 2.55 -14.46
N ALA A 25 -1.01 1.54 -15.19
CA ALA A 25 -1.65 1.11 -16.44
C ALA A 25 -3.11 0.67 -16.22
N ILE A 26 -3.39 -0.04 -15.12
CA ILE A 26 -4.75 -0.41 -14.71
C ILE A 26 -5.58 0.85 -14.40
N GLU A 27 -5.04 1.77 -13.63
CA GLU A 27 -5.76 3.01 -13.24
C GLU A 27 -6.07 3.92 -14.43
N ARG A 28 -5.19 3.94 -15.45
CA ARG A 28 -5.39 4.67 -16.70
C ARG A 28 -6.27 3.94 -17.70
N GLU A 29 -6.70 2.69 -17.39
CA GLU A 29 -7.43 1.80 -18.32
C GLU A 29 -6.68 1.61 -19.67
N ASN A 30 -5.34 1.66 -19.63
CA ASN A 30 -4.49 1.47 -20.80
C ASN A 30 -4.08 0.00 -20.95
N TRP A 31 -4.86 -0.75 -21.70
CA TRP A 31 -4.68 -2.21 -21.85
C TRP A 31 -3.39 -2.59 -22.60
N GLU A 32 -2.88 -1.74 -23.49
CA GLU A 32 -1.64 -1.99 -24.21
C GLU A 32 -0.43 -1.82 -23.28
N ASP A 33 -0.40 -0.76 -22.48
CA ASP A 33 0.62 -0.56 -21.44
C ASP A 33 0.52 -1.70 -20.40
N LEU A 34 -0.66 -2.04 -19.93
CA LEU A 34 -0.85 -3.13 -18.97
C LEU A 34 -0.25 -4.45 -19.47
N LYS A 35 -0.40 -4.76 -20.76
CA LYS A 35 0.19 -5.96 -21.36
C LYS A 35 1.72 -5.91 -21.31
N ASN A 36 2.31 -4.76 -21.58
CA ASN A 36 3.76 -4.57 -21.56
C ASN A 36 4.29 -4.68 -20.12
N GLU A 37 3.70 -3.95 -19.18
CA GLU A 37 4.13 -3.93 -17.78
C GLU A 37 3.98 -5.31 -17.09
N LEU A 38 2.93 -6.08 -17.45
CA LEU A 38 2.82 -7.47 -17.01
C LEU A 38 3.93 -8.36 -17.57
N GLY A 39 4.41 -8.08 -18.77
CA GLY A 39 5.58 -8.75 -19.37
C GLY A 39 6.85 -8.44 -18.59
N ASP A 40 7.07 -7.18 -18.23
CA ASP A 40 8.24 -6.73 -17.49
C ASP A 40 8.24 -7.28 -16.05
N LEU A 41 7.09 -7.29 -15.38
CA LEU A 41 6.93 -7.93 -14.08
C LEU A 41 7.19 -9.45 -14.14
N LEU A 42 6.74 -10.13 -15.22
CA LEU A 42 7.03 -11.55 -15.43
C LEU A 42 8.52 -11.77 -15.67
N LEU A 43 9.19 -10.89 -16.42
CA LEU A 43 10.64 -10.94 -16.65
C LEU A 43 11.41 -10.88 -15.34
N GLN A 44 11.00 -10.02 -14.39
CA GLN A 44 11.62 -9.97 -13.06
C GLN A 44 11.51 -11.32 -12.34
N THR A 45 10.36 -11.99 -12.45
CA THR A 45 10.17 -13.33 -11.86
C THR A 45 11.11 -14.36 -12.48
N VAL A 46 11.21 -14.39 -13.81
CA VAL A 46 12.13 -15.30 -14.54
C VAL A 46 13.58 -15.02 -14.18
N TYR A 47 13.96 -13.74 -14.10
CA TYR A 47 15.33 -13.35 -13.78
C TYR A 47 15.73 -13.79 -12.36
N HIS A 48 14.87 -13.57 -11.36
CA HIS A 48 15.14 -14.03 -9.99
C HIS A 48 15.24 -15.56 -9.89
N THR A 49 14.41 -16.29 -10.63
CA THR A 49 14.49 -17.76 -10.63
C THR A 49 15.73 -18.27 -11.32
N GLN A 50 16.23 -17.60 -12.35
CA GLN A 50 17.49 -17.93 -12.98
C GLN A 50 18.68 -17.76 -12.02
N ILE A 51 18.72 -16.67 -11.28
CA ILE A 51 19.75 -16.45 -10.25
C ILE A 51 19.69 -17.56 -9.19
N ALA A 52 18.48 -17.92 -8.74
CA ALA A 52 18.31 -18.96 -7.74
C ALA A 52 18.73 -20.35 -8.25
N GLU A 53 18.51 -20.64 -9.52
CA GLU A 53 18.94 -21.89 -10.16
C GLU A 53 20.47 -21.96 -10.26
N GLU A 54 21.16 -20.88 -10.62
CA GLU A 54 22.63 -20.80 -10.65
C GLU A 54 23.24 -21.04 -9.26
N GLU A 55 22.53 -20.67 -8.19
CA GLU A 55 22.92 -20.92 -6.81
C GLU A 55 22.44 -22.29 -6.28
N ASN A 56 21.81 -23.14 -7.12
CA ASN A 56 21.25 -24.43 -6.74
C ASN A 56 20.22 -24.38 -5.61
N LEU A 57 19.42 -23.31 -5.53
CA LEU A 57 18.36 -23.12 -4.52
C LEU A 57 17.01 -23.63 -5.01
N PHE A 58 16.53 -23.12 -6.12
CA PHE A 58 15.27 -23.52 -6.79
C PHE A 58 15.26 -22.99 -8.23
N ASN A 59 14.37 -23.50 -9.06
CA ASN A 59 14.20 -23.08 -10.46
C ASN A 59 12.78 -22.56 -10.74
N PHE A 60 12.52 -22.13 -11.96
CA PHE A 60 11.24 -21.58 -12.37
C PHE A 60 10.07 -22.56 -12.21
N ASN A 61 10.29 -23.86 -12.49
CA ASN A 61 9.26 -24.88 -12.32
C ASN A 61 8.85 -25.04 -10.85
N ASP A 62 9.80 -24.91 -9.92
CA ASP A 62 9.51 -24.97 -8.49
C ASP A 62 8.58 -23.81 -8.07
N VAL A 63 8.79 -22.59 -8.61
CA VAL A 63 7.93 -21.45 -8.36
C VAL A 63 6.52 -21.69 -8.92
N ILE A 64 6.40 -22.22 -10.14
CA ILE A 64 5.10 -22.56 -10.76
C ILE A 64 4.37 -23.64 -9.96
N ASN A 65 5.06 -24.69 -9.56
CA ASN A 65 4.48 -25.76 -8.75
C ASN A 65 3.98 -25.23 -7.42
N GLN A 66 4.79 -24.42 -6.73
CA GLN A 66 4.44 -23.84 -5.45
C GLN A 66 3.20 -22.93 -5.53
N ILE A 67 3.09 -22.07 -6.54
CA ILE A 67 1.90 -21.21 -6.69
C ILE A 67 0.66 -22.05 -7.05
N SER A 68 0.81 -23.08 -7.88
CA SER A 68 -0.28 -23.97 -8.26
C SER A 68 -0.82 -24.73 -7.05
N GLU A 69 0.04 -25.34 -6.25
CA GLU A 69 -0.34 -26.02 -5.00
C GLU A 69 -1.03 -25.07 -4.03
N LYS A 70 -0.48 -23.87 -3.85
CA LYS A 70 -1.07 -22.83 -3.02
C LYS A 70 -2.47 -22.42 -3.49
N MET A 71 -2.69 -22.29 -4.79
CA MET A 71 -4.01 -21.99 -5.35
C MET A 71 -5.01 -23.11 -5.10
N ILE A 72 -4.60 -24.36 -5.30
CA ILE A 72 -5.44 -25.54 -5.02
C ILE A 72 -5.83 -25.59 -3.54
N GLN A 73 -4.86 -25.45 -2.63
CA GLN A 73 -5.10 -25.48 -1.19
C GLN A 73 -5.97 -24.34 -0.68
N ARG A 74 -5.83 -23.15 -1.26
CA ARG A 74 -6.58 -21.95 -0.82
C ARG A 74 -7.99 -21.84 -1.41
N HIS A 75 -8.29 -22.64 -2.44
CA HIS A 75 -9.59 -22.63 -3.09
C HIS A 75 -10.26 -24.01 -3.09
N PRO A 76 -10.47 -24.62 -1.90
CA PRO A 76 -11.05 -25.94 -1.78
C PRO A 76 -12.50 -25.99 -2.30
N HIS A 77 -13.19 -24.86 -2.40
CA HIS A 77 -14.50 -24.72 -3.04
C HIS A 77 -14.44 -24.76 -4.58
N VAL A 78 -13.26 -24.58 -5.19
CA VAL A 78 -13.05 -24.67 -6.65
C VAL A 78 -12.44 -26.02 -7.03
N PHE A 79 -11.40 -26.43 -6.31
CA PHE A 79 -10.59 -27.61 -6.63
C PHE A 79 -10.88 -28.83 -5.76
N GLY A 80 -11.71 -28.68 -4.69
CA GLY A 80 -12.10 -29.74 -3.78
C GLY A 80 -13.62 -29.94 -3.74
N GLU A 81 -14.08 -30.65 -2.70
CA GLU A 81 -15.49 -31.02 -2.50
C GLU A 81 -16.26 -30.03 -1.59
N GLU A 82 -15.66 -28.91 -1.23
CA GLU A 82 -16.32 -27.95 -0.34
C GLU A 82 -17.50 -27.23 -1.01
N ASN A 83 -18.48 -26.84 -0.17
CA ASN A 83 -19.66 -26.13 -0.63
C ASN A 83 -19.29 -24.82 -1.36
N ARG A 84 -19.70 -24.70 -2.62
CA ARG A 84 -19.48 -23.54 -3.51
C ARG A 84 -20.35 -22.33 -3.15
N ASN A 85 -21.41 -22.52 -2.38
CA ASN A 85 -22.39 -21.48 -2.03
C ASN A 85 -22.11 -20.82 -0.68
N LYS A 86 -20.83 -20.58 -0.36
CA LYS A 86 -20.43 -19.85 0.86
C LYS A 86 -20.64 -18.35 0.67
N SER A 87 -21.08 -17.65 1.72
CA SER A 87 -21.12 -16.18 1.71
C SER A 87 -19.70 -15.58 1.63
N ALA A 88 -19.58 -14.37 1.12
CA ALA A 88 -18.29 -13.66 1.07
C ALA A 88 -17.62 -13.57 2.45
N SER A 89 -18.41 -13.37 3.52
CA SER A 89 -17.90 -13.32 4.88
C SER A 89 -17.34 -14.67 5.35
N GLN A 90 -17.96 -15.78 4.94
CA GLN A 90 -17.47 -17.13 5.25
C GLN A 90 -16.20 -17.43 4.47
N GLN A 91 -16.14 -17.07 3.19
CA GLN A 91 -14.93 -17.24 2.37
C GLN A 91 -13.73 -16.47 2.95
N ILE A 92 -13.92 -15.25 3.46
CA ILE A 92 -12.87 -14.47 4.12
C ILE A 92 -12.38 -15.18 5.39
N LYS A 93 -13.28 -15.72 6.23
CA LYS A 93 -12.90 -16.46 7.44
C LYS A 93 -12.11 -17.74 7.12
N ASP A 94 -12.57 -18.50 6.14
CA ASP A 94 -11.89 -19.72 5.71
C ASP A 94 -10.50 -19.42 5.16
N TRP A 95 -10.37 -18.38 4.34
CA TRP A 95 -9.10 -17.88 3.82
C TRP A 95 -8.12 -17.49 4.94
N GLU A 96 -8.58 -16.79 5.95
CA GLU A 96 -7.76 -16.40 7.09
C GLU A 96 -7.33 -17.62 7.93
N THR A 97 -8.21 -18.61 8.06
CA THR A 97 -7.88 -19.86 8.74
C THR A 97 -6.79 -20.64 8.02
N ILE A 98 -6.86 -20.71 6.67
CA ILE A 98 -5.86 -21.35 5.84
C ILE A 98 -4.52 -20.63 5.97
N LYS A 99 -4.51 -19.30 5.88
CA LYS A 99 -3.30 -18.49 6.08
C LYS A 99 -2.68 -18.64 7.48
N ALA A 100 -3.50 -18.79 8.51
CA ALA A 100 -3.01 -19.02 9.86
C ALA A 100 -2.29 -20.38 9.98
N LYS A 101 -2.82 -21.43 9.34
CA LYS A 101 -2.19 -22.74 9.27
C LYS A 101 -0.85 -22.71 8.52
N GLU A 102 -0.81 -22.02 7.38
CA GLU A 102 0.43 -21.84 6.59
C GLU A 102 1.54 -21.13 7.40
N ARG A 103 1.19 -20.11 8.20
CA ARG A 103 2.14 -19.42 9.08
C ARG A 103 2.69 -20.34 10.16
N ALA A 104 1.81 -21.13 10.80
CA ALA A 104 2.21 -22.08 11.82
C ALA A 104 3.21 -23.12 11.28
N GLN A 105 3.02 -23.58 10.04
CA GLN A 105 3.95 -24.50 9.36
C GLN A 105 5.33 -23.88 9.07
N LYS A 106 5.40 -22.54 8.94
CA LYS A 106 6.65 -21.81 8.71
C LYS A 106 7.37 -21.40 10.02
N ASN A 107 6.95 -21.93 11.17
CA ASN A 107 7.44 -21.52 12.50
C ASN A 107 7.30 -20.02 12.81
N GLN A 108 6.37 -19.34 12.14
CA GLN A 108 6.02 -17.95 12.40
C GLN A 108 4.96 -17.92 13.49
N THR A 109 5.41 -17.80 14.74
CA THR A 109 4.54 -17.91 15.94
C THR A 109 4.02 -16.55 16.42
N GLY A 110 4.67 -15.47 16.05
CA GLY A 110 4.24 -14.12 16.40
C GLY A 110 3.02 -13.66 15.59
N VAL A 111 2.09 -12.97 16.24
CA VAL A 111 0.87 -12.44 15.60
C VAL A 111 1.19 -11.52 14.44
N LEU A 112 2.27 -10.75 14.54
CA LEU A 112 2.70 -9.76 13.56
C LEU A 112 3.74 -10.29 12.56
N ASP A 113 4.18 -11.53 12.72
CA ASP A 113 5.12 -12.17 11.80
C ASP A 113 4.54 -12.20 10.37
N ASP A 114 5.42 -12.26 9.36
CA ASP A 114 5.04 -12.30 7.94
C ASP A 114 4.31 -11.02 7.43
N VAL A 115 4.37 -9.91 8.17
CA VAL A 115 4.05 -8.59 7.60
C VAL A 115 5.32 -8.01 7.01
N ALA A 116 5.44 -8.08 5.68
CA ALA A 116 6.64 -7.65 4.97
C ALA A 116 7.06 -6.22 5.38
N ILE A 117 8.35 -6.05 5.68
CA ILE A 117 8.90 -4.77 6.18
C ILE A 117 8.87 -3.70 5.09
N ASN A 118 9.07 -4.10 3.84
CA ASN A 118 9.19 -3.20 2.69
C ASN A 118 7.85 -2.83 2.03
N LEU A 119 6.72 -3.14 2.66
CA LEU A 119 5.42 -2.63 2.19
C LEU A 119 5.35 -1.11 2.33
N PRO A 120 4.58 -0.40 1.46
CA PRO A 120 4.23 0.99 1.70
C PRO A 120 3.74 1.20 3.14
N ALA A 121 4.18 2.28 3.78
CA ALA A 121 4.02 2.44 5.23
C ALA A 121 2.55 2.38 5.69
N LEU A 122 1.62 3.01 4.97
CA LEU A 122 0.20 2.98 5.32
C LEU A 122 -0.39 1.58 5.15
N VAL A 123 -0.01 0.87 4.08
CA VAL A 123 -0.42 -0.53 3.85
C VAL A 123 0.11 -1.44 4.96
N ARG A 124 1.37 -1.26 5.38
CA ARG A 124 1.97 -2.02 6.46
C ARG A 124 1.27 -1.77 7.79
N SER A 125 1.03 -0.50 8.13
CA SER A 125 0.30 -0.10 9.34
C SER A 125 -1.09 -0.73 9.40
N LEU A 126 -1.85 -0.67 8.32
CA LEU A 126 -3.17 -1.32 8.22
C LEU A 126 -3.09 -2.83 8.44
N LYS A 127 -2.09 -3.51 7.88
CA LYS A 127 -1.90 -4.96 8.07
C LYS A 127 -1.54 -5.31 9.50
N LEU A 128 -0.65 -4.55 10.16
CA LEU A 128 -0.29 -4.73 11.55
C LEU A 128 -1.51 -4.58 12.47
N GLN A 129 -2.27 -3.51 12.30
CA GLN A 129 -3.48 -3.24 13.08
C GLN A 129 -4.55 -4.31 12.88
N LYS A 130 -4.82 -4.75 11.64
CA LYS A 130 -5.75 -5.84 11.36
C LYS A 130 -5.34 -7.14 12.04
N ARG A 131 -4.05 -7.43 12.17
CA ARG A 131 -3.57 -8.62 12.86
C ARG A 131 -3.69 -8.51 14.37
N ALA A 132 -3.32 -7.36 14.95
CA ALA A 132 -3.49 -7.09 16.37
C ALA A 132 -4.97 -7.19 16.79
N ALA A 133 -5.87 -6.62 16.00
CA ALA A 133 -7.31 -6.68 16.24
C ALA A 133 -7.86 -8.12 16.32
N ARG A 134 -7.32 -9.08 15.56
CA ARG A 134 -7.76 -10.49 15.57
C ARG A 134 -7.54 -11.20 16.92
N VAL A 135 -6.57 -10.76 17.68
CA VAL A 135 -6.25 -11.32 19.02
C VAL A 135 -6.84 -10.47 20.14
N GLY A 136 -7.74 -9.54 19.80
CA GLY A 136 -8.43 -8.70 20.78
C GLY A 136 -7.68 -7.41 21.14
N PHE A 137 -6.53 -7.13 20.52
CA PHE A 137 -5.84 -5.86 20.70
C PHE A 137 -6.39 -4.81 19.71
N ASP A 138 -7.52 -4.24 20.09
CA ASP A 138 -8.26 -3.24 19.30
C ASP A 138 -9.09 -2.33 20.20
N TRP A 139 -9.35 -1.11 19.72
CA TRP A 139 -10.33 -0.22 20.35
C TRP A 139 -11.75 -0.69 19.99
N PRO A 140 -12.64 -0.82 20.98
CA PRO A 140 -14.01 -1.25 20.75
C PRO A 140 -14.86 -0.20 20.04
N ASP A 141 -14.48 1.09 20.12
CA ASP A 141 -15.24 2.21 19.57
C ASP A 141 -14.32 3.18 18.78
N ILE A 142 -14.87 3.72 17.70
CA ILE A 142 -14.23 4.76 16.89
C ILE A 142 -13.92 6.03 17.67
N LEU A 143 -14.70 6.35 18.71
CA LEU A 143 -14.48 7.52 19.56
C LEU A 143 -13.13 7.44 20.26
N GLN A 144 -12.71 6.26 20.74
CA GLN A 144 -11.40 6.09 21.35
C GLN A 144 -10.25 6.24 20.36
N VAL A 145 -10.48 5.89 19.09
CA VAL A 145 -9.50 6.16 18.03
C VAL A 145 -9.35 7.65 17.76
N LEU A 146 -10.46 8.41 17.80
CA LEU A 146 -10.43 9.87 17.64
C LEU A 146 -9.76 10.54 18.85
N GLU A 147 -10.02 10.08 20.07
CA GLU A 147 -9.33 10.54 21.29
C GLU A 147 -7.81 10.32 21.18
N LYS A 148 -7.39 9.16 20.62
CA LYS A 148 -5.96 8.88 20.41
C LYS A 148 -5.34 9.82 19.36
N ILE A 149 -6.03 10.13 18.27
CA ILE A 149 -5.57 11.12 17.27
C ILE A 149 -5.38 12.49 17.91
N ASP A 150 -6.28 12.88 18.81
CA ASP A 150 -6.21 14.14 19.53
C ASP A 150 -5.02 14.18 20.53
N GLU A 151 -4.74 13.05 21.17
CA GLU A 151 -3.56 12.84 22.02
C GLU A 151 -2.27 12.98 21.20
N GLU A 152 -2.10 12.21 20.11
CA GLU A 152 -0.92 12.27 19.24
C GLU A 152 -0.70 13.66 18.63
N THR A 153 -1.79 14.37 18.32
CA THR A 153 -1.71 15.74 17.81
C THR A 153 -1.15 16.70 18.88
N ARG A 154 -1.55 16.53 20.15
CA ARG A 154 -1.02 17.34 21.25
C ARG A 154 0.45 17.02 21.54
N GLU A 155 0.82 15.75 21.55
CA GLU A 155 2.21 15.30 21.73
C GLU A 155 3.14 15.82 20.63
N LEU A 156 2.69 15.81 19.37
CA LEU A 156 3.40 16.40 18.25
C LEU A 156 3.62 17.92 18.41
N VAL A 157 2.60 18.66 18.88
CA VAL A 157 2.72 20.09 19.14
C VAL A 157 3.69 20.37 20.28
N GLU A 158 3.66 19.57 21.35
CA GLU A 158 4.60 19.67 22.47
C GLU A 158 6.04 19.32 22.01
N ALA A 159 6.20 18.27 21.24
CA ALA A 159 7.49 17.88 20.67
C ALA A 159 8.11 19.00 19.82
N LYS A 160 7.30 19.67 19.00
CA LYS A 160 7.74 20.83 18.21
C LYS A 160 8.24 22.00 19.06
N GLN A 161 7.66 22.22 20.24
CA GLN A 161 8.00 23.36 21.10
C GLN A 161 9.23 23.11 21.95
N HIS A 162 9.47 21.89 22.40
CA HIS A 162 10.39 21.60 23.51
C HIS A 162 11.37 20.47 23.26
N LEU A 163 11.26 19.70 22.16
CA LEU A 163 11.99 18.44 21.99
C LEU A 163 12.84 18.42 20.69
N SER A 164 13.56 17.31 20.52
CA SER A 164 14.43 17.10 19.35
C SER A 164 13.64 16.78 18.07
N GLN A 165 14.31 16.94 16.92
CA GLN A 165 13.75 16.54 15.62
C GLN A 165 13.39 15.05 15.58
N GLU A 166 14.13 14.22 16.30
CA GLU A 166 13.86 12.79 16.40
C GLU A 166 12.49 12.53 17.06
N LYS A 167 12.20 13.25 18.16
CA LYS A 167 10.91 13.13 18.85
C LYS A 167 9.75 13.65 18.00
N ILE A 168 9.94 14.74 17.27
CA ILE A 168 8.95 15.24 16.30
C ILE A 168 8.64 14.17 15.24
N ASN A 169 9.64 13.47 14.73
CA ASN A 169 9.45 12.41 13.75
C ASN A 169 8.70 11.20 14.34
N GLU A 170 8.96 10.86 15.60
CA GLU A 170 8.27 9.79 16.32
C GLU A 170 6.77 10.12 16.46
N GLU A 171 6.43 11.27 17.06
CA GLU A 171 5.03 11.68 17.27
C GLU A 171 4.27 11.86 15.95
N PHE A 172 4.93 12.36 14.90
CA PHE A 172 4.34 12.42 13.58
C PHE A 172 4.03 11.01 13.01
N GLY A 173 4.90 10.05 13.27
CA GLY A 173 4.69 8.64 12.91
C GLY A 173 3.48 8.03 13.64
N ASP A 174 3.35 8.30 14.95
CA ASP A 174 2.27 7.81 15.78
C ASP A 174 0.92 8.43 15.38
N LEU A 175 0.90 9.72 15.04
CA LEU A 175 -0.28 10.36 14.47
C LEU A 175 -0.70 9.71 13.15
N LEU A 176 0.22 9.45 12.22
CA LEU A 176 -0.09 8.77 10.96
C LEU A 176 -0.63 7.36 11.20
N PHE A 177 -0.05 6.62 12.16
CA PHE A 177 -0.52 5.29 12.52
C PHE A 177 -1.95 5.30 13.07
N SER A 178 -2.28 6.29 13.91
CA SER A 178 -3.62 6.50 14.46
C SER A 178 -4.63 6.89 13.37
N ILE A 179 -4.24 7.71 12.39
CA ILE A 179 -5.07 8.04 11.22
C ILE A 179 -5.37 6.79 10.37
N VAL A 180 -4.38 5.91 10.15
CA VAL A 180 -4.61 4.63 9.44
C VAL A 180 -5.59 3.76 10.22
N ASN A 181 -5.52 3.77 11.55
CA ASN A 181 -6.46 3.04 12.39
C ASN A 181 -7.89 3.57 12.28
N LEU A 182 -8.05 4.89 12.22
CA LEU A 182 -9.34 5.51 11.95
C LEU A 182 -9.90 5.05 10.59
N GLY A 183 -9.07 5.07 9.54
CA GLY A 183 -9.44 4.53 8.22
C GLY A 183 -9.94 3.10 8.30
N ARG A 184 -9.25 2.23 9.05
CA ARG A 184 -9.63 0.85 9.26
C ARG A 184 -11.01 0.71 9.91
N HIS A 185 -11.31 1.49 10.94
CA HIS A 185 -12.63 1.50 11.61
C HIS A 185 -13.75 2.02 10.71
N LEU A 186 -13.43 2.97 9.82
CA LEU A 186 -14.36 3.51 8.82
C LEU A 186 -14.50 2.61 7.57
N GLY A 187 -13.73 1.52 7.47
CA GLY A 187 -13.70 0.69 6.25
C GLY A 187 -13.02 1.38 5.07
N VAL A 188 -12.19 2.40 5.30
CA VAL A 188 -11.45 3.15 4.29
C VAL A 188 -10.03 2.57 4.15
N ASP A 189 -9.60 2.32 2.92
CA ASP A 189 -8.20 2.05 2.62
C ASP A 189 -7.44 3.38 2.57
N SER A 190 -6.55 3.60 3.55
CA SER A 190 -5.84 4.88 3.74
C SER A 190 -4.84 5.16 2.61
N GLU A 191 -4.19 4.12 2.06
CA GLU A 191 -3.27 4.23 0.93
C GLU A 191 -4.02 4.70 -0.33
N GLU A 192 -5.12 4.02 -0.64
CA GLU A 192 -5.95 4.34 -1.79
C GLU A 192 -6.63 5.71 -1.66
N ALA A 193 -7.10 6.07 -0.47
CA ALA A 193 -7.68 7.39 -0.20
C ALA A 193 -6.67 8.51 -0.41
N LEU A 194 -5.41 8.32 0.03
CA LEU A 194 -4.35 9.29 -0.17
C LEU A 194 -3.93 9.39 -1.63
N LYS A 195 -3.83 8.26 -2.35
CA LYS A 195 -3.58 8.26 -3.81
C LYS A 195 -4.63 9.08 -4.57
N LYS A 196 -5.91 8.87 -4.28
CA LYS A 196 -7.01 9.67 -4.88
C LYS A 196 -6.88 11.17 -4.56
N THR A 197 -6.46 11.49 -3.34
CA THR A 197 -6.24 12.90 -2.95
C THR A 197 -5.06 13.50 -3.69
N ASN A 198 -3.95 12.76 -3.87
CA ASN A 198 -2.79 13.20 -4.63
C ASN A 198 -3.17 13.47 -6.10
N ARG A 199 -3.93 12.57 -6.72
CA ARG A 199 -4.43 12.76 -8.10
C ARG A 199 -5.26 14.03 -8.22
N LYS A 200 -6.25 14.16 -7.36
CA LYS A 200 -7.11 15.35 -7.30
C LYS A 200 -6.32 16.66 -7.08
N PHE A 201 -5.27 16.60 -6.25
CA PHE A 201 -4.37 17.74 -6.06
C PHE A 201 -3.63 18.08 -7.36
N THR A 202 -3.05 17.07 -8.02
CA THR A 202 -2.30 17.25 -9.29
C THR A 202 -3.20 17.82 -10.39
N GLU A 203 -4.41 17.30 -10.55
CA GLU A 203 -5.37 17.79 -11.56
C GLU A 203 -5.75 19.25 -11.31
N ARG A 204 -6.01 19.62 -10.08
CA ARG A 204 -6.35 21.00 -9.70
C ARG A 204 -5.17 21.95 -9.85
N PHE A 205 -3.97 21.47 -9.56
CA PHE A 205 -2.77 22.28 -9.73
C PHE A 205 -2.45 22.51 -11.22
N ARG A 206 -2.62 21.50 -12.06
CA ARG A 206 -2.53 21.66 -13.53
C ARG A 206 -3.52 22.72 -14.04
N PHE A 207 -4.74 22.72 -13.55
CA PHE A 207 -5.71 23.76 -13.89
C PHE A 207 -5.18 25.17 -13.58
N ILE A 208 -4.47 25.35 -12.47
CA ILE A 208 -3.83 26.63 -12.12
C ILE A 208 -2.72 26.96 -13.10
N GLU A 209 -1.82 25.99 -13.39
CA GLU A 209 -0.72 26.15 -14.34
C GLU A 209 -1.23 26.56 -15.73
N ASP A 210 -2.22 25.86 -16.25
CA ASP A 210 -2.83 26.13 -17.55
C ASP A 210 -3.52 27.51 -17.57
N SER A 211 -4.23 27.87 -16.50
CA SER A 211 -4.92 29.15 -16.37
C SER A 211 -3.95 30.34 -16.36
N ILE A 212 -2.82 30.21 -15.67
CA ILE A 212 -1.78 31.26 -15.59
C ILE A 212 -1.02 31.34 -16.91
N SER A 213 -0.60 30.19 -17.46
CA SER A 213 0.14 30.09 -18.73
C SER A 213 -0.67 30.66 -19.90
N SER A 214 -1.98 30.40 -19.96
CA SER A 214 -2.86 30.92 -21.00
C SER A 214 -2.91 32.45 -21.06
N ARG A 215 -2.58 33.12 -19.96
CA ARG A 215 -2.50 34.60 -19.84
C ARG A 215 -1.09 35.12 -20.07
N GLY A 216 -0.13 34.26 -20.44
CA GLY A 216 1.27 34.64 -20.68
C GLY A 216 2.03 34.99 -19.40
N LEU A 217 1.50 34.62 -18.23
CA LEU A 217 2.13 34.84 -16.92
C LEU A 217 2.94 33.60 -16.49
N LYS A 218 3.89 33.82 -15.57
CA LYS A 218 4.66 32.74 -14.96
C LYS A 218 4.11 32.39 -13.57
N LEU A 219 4.12 31.12 -13.25
CA LEU A 219 3.61 30.63 -11.96
C LEU A 219 4.37 31.26 -10.78
N GLU A 220 5.69 31.36 -10.89
CA GLU A 220 6.58 31.87 -9.85
C GLU A 220 6.37 33.38 -9.60
N GLU A 221 5.78 34.10 -10.54
CA GLU A 221 5.49 35.54 -10.47
C GLU A 221 4.04 35.81 -10.05
N THR A 222 3.21 34.76 -9.90
CA THR A 222 1.79 34.88 -9.56
C THR A 222 1.59 34.89 -8.05
N PRO A 223 0.85 35.88 -7.51
CA PRO A 223 0.56 35.94 -6.08
C PRO A 223 -0.22 34.71 -5.57
N LEU A 224 0.05 34.29 -4.33
CA LEU A 224 -0.63 33.15 -3.72
C LEU A 224 -2.16 33.32 -3.70
N GLU A 225 -2.65 34.52 -3.45
CA GLU A 225 -4.08 34.83 -3.44
C GLU A 225 -4.77 34.51 -4.76
N GLU A 226 -4.13 34.85 -5.87
CA GLU A 226 -4.64 34.54 -7.21
C GLU A 226 -4.62 33.02 -7.48
N MET A 227 -3.55 32.32 -7.07
CA MET A 227 -3.49 30.85 -7.17
C MET A 227 -4.58 30.19 -6.30
N GLU A 228 -4.88 30.74 -5.14
CA GLU A 228 -5.97 30.25 -4.25
C GLU A 228 -7.35 30.45 -4.90
N ASP A 229 -7.61 31.57 -5.53
CA ASP A 229 -8.85 31.82 -6.28
C ASP A 229 -9.01 30.79 -7.43
N LEU A 230 -7.95 30.56 -8.20
CA LEU A 230 -7.95 29.54 -9.25
C LEU A 230 -8.16 28.12 -8.67
N TRP A 231 -7.59 27.85 -7.49
CA TRP A 231 -7.84 26.59 -6.77
C TRP A 231 -9.31 26.41 -6.40
N GLN A 232 -9.99 27.46 -5.93
CA GLN A 232 -11.43 27.39 -5.61
C GLN A 232 -12.28 27.20 -6.89
N ILE A 233 -11.87 27.82 -8.03
CA ILE A 233 -12.50 27.60 -9.33
C ILE A 233 -12.31 26.15 -9.78
N SER A 234 -11.11 25.61 -9.66
CA SER A 234 -10.81 24.20 -10.05
C SER A 234 -11.65 23.19 -9.26
N LYS A 235 -11.91 23.44 -7.96
CA LYS A 235 -12.80 22.60 -7.16
C LYS A 235 -14.21 22.48 -7.76
N LYS A 236 -14.74 23.57 -8.31
CA LYS A 236 -16.07 23.61 -8.94
C LYS A 236 -16.05 23.00 -10.34
N ALA A 237 -15.00 23.28 -11.10
CA ALA A 237 -14.86 22.81 -12.49
C ALA A 237 -14.60 21.29 -12.60
N LEU A 238 -13.86 20.72 -11.63
CA LEU A 238 -13.46 19.33 -11.60
C LEU A 238 -14.25 18.48 -10.58
N SER A 239 -15.33 19.04 -9.99
CA SER A 239 -16.26 18.30 -9.13
C SER A 239 -17.33 17.64 -10.00
N ASN A 240 -17.02 16.48 -10.56
CA ASN A 240 -18.00 15.54 -11.15
C ASN A 240 -17.83 14.17 -10.52
#